data_ada255fd9bac19134d8491e7e24e5320
#
_entry.id   ada255fd9bac19134d8491e7e24e5320
#
_cell.length_a   1.000
_cell.length_b   1.000
_cell.length_c   1.000
_cell.angle_alpha   90.00
_cell.angle_beta   90.00
_cell.angle_gamma   90.00
#
_symmetry.space_group_name_H-M   'P 1'
#
loop_
_entity.id
_entity.type
_entity.pdbx_description
1 polymer ?
#
loop_
_entity_poly.entity_id
_entity_poly.type
_entity_poly.pdbx_seq_one_letter_code
_entity_poly.pdbx_strand_id
1 'polypeptide(L)'
;MSPDPAAPVVLDDIDARPGSTASLLRTLIGLYLRPLGGWISAADLVALAADLGIPAAPARTGIARLKQKGLLLPERRDAVGYRLSPAAVPMLERGDRRIFRMQEMADDDPWCLVSFSIPESARSVRHQLRRRLHWIGAGVVSPALWICPGHLRAEAEQILDELGARRWATLFDASAPAPAGTLAEAAATWWDLDALRGGHEAFQASLTALPEEPFPAYVHLIDRWRVLPYTDPGLPPAMLPADWPGGRSFEAFARLSAAWEAPALAHVRAVTA
;
A
#
# COMPACT_ATOMS: atom_id res chain seq x y z
N MET A 1 -0.93 -32.10 -19.47
CA MET A 1 -0.62 -31.57 -18.12
C MET A 1 -1.04 -30.12 -18.18
N SER A 2 -2.31 -29.84 -17.79
CA SER A 2 -2.87 -28.48 -17.78
C SER A 2 -2.15 -27.64 -16.73
N PRO A 3 -1.83 -26.38 -16.99
CA PRO A 3 -1.24 -25.51 -15.99
C PRO A 3 -2.28 -25.31 -14.87
N ASP A 4 -1.83 -25.48 -13.65
CA ASP A 4 -2.51 -25.20 -12.41
C ASP A 4 -3.14 -23.80 -12.44
N PRO A 5 -4.42 -23.59 -12.07
CA PRO A 5 -5.00 -22.26 -12.02
C PRO A 5 -4.30 -21.48 -10.93
N ALA A 6 -3.42 -20.62 -11.38
CA ALA A 6 -2.78 -19.47 -10.74
C ALA A 6 -2.92 -19.42 -9.21
N ALA A 7 -1.81 -19.74 -8.54
CA ALA A 7 -1.55 -19.17 -7.22
C ALA A 7 -1.91 -17.65 -7.27
N PRO A 8 -2.58 -17.11 -6.24
CA PRO A 8 -2.94 -15.71 -6.24
C PRO A 8 -1.66 -14.91 -6.49
N VAL A 9 -1.67 -14.15 -7.59
CA VAL A 9 -0.58 -13.23 -7.90
C VAL A 9 -0.56 -12.24 -6.75
N VAL A 10 0.31 -12.49 -5.80
CA VAL A 10 0.59 -11.56 -4.73
C VAL A 10 1.26 -10.38 -5.40
N LEU A 11 0.44 -9.41 -5.79
CA LEU A 11 0.89 -8.11 -6.28
C LEU A 11 1.43 -7.31 -5.08
N ASP A 12 2.41 -7.88 -4.39
CA ASP A 12 3.17 -7.24 -3.32
C ASP A 12 4.09 -6.20 -3.95
N ASP A 13 3.52 -5.08 -4.31
CA ASP A 13 4.20 -4.01 -5.03
C ASP A 13 4.59 -2.84 -4.11
N ILE A 14 4.72 -3.10 -2.83
CA ILE A 14 5.32 -2.17 -1.88
C ILE A 14 6.82 -1.97 -2.22
N ASP A 15 7.43 -2.96 -2.89
CA ASP A 15 8.85 -2.93 -3.28
C ASP A 15 9.19 -1.94 -4.40
N ALA A 16 8.21 -1.35 -5.09
CA ALA A 16 8.51 -0.37 -6.12
C ALA A 16 8.84 0.98 -5.48
N ARG A 17 10.10 1.40 -5.60
CA ARG A 17 10.58 2.70 -5.10
C ARG A 17 9.68 3.82 -5.65
N PRO A 18 9.11 4.69 -4.81
CA PRO A 18 8.36 5.86 -5.25
C PRO A 18 9.13 6.70 -6.27
N GLY A 19 8.43 7.22 -7.27
CA GLY A 19 9.02 7.96 -8.39
C GLY A 19 9.60 7.09 -9.51
N SER A 20 9.73 5.78 -9.35
CA SER A 20 10.14 4.90 -10.46
C SER A 20 9.03 4.75 -11.50
N THR A 21 9.41 4.51 -12.77
CA THR A 21 8.44 4.25 -13.85
C THR A 21 7.41 3.17 -13.49
N ALA A 22 7.85 2.09 -12.84
CA ALA A 22 6.95 1.00 -12.45
C ALA A 22 5.96 1.45 -11.35
N SER A 23 6.42 2.24 -10.40
CA SER A 23 5.62 2.80 -9.32
C SER A 23 4.57 3.76 -9.86
N LEU A 24 4.98 4.75 -10.65
CA LEU A 24 4.09 5.75 -11.23
C LEU A 24 3.02 5.14 -12.14
N LEU A 25 3.39 4.20 -13.02
CA LEU A 25 2.42 3.51 -13.88
C LEU A 25 1.40 2.71 -13.07
N ARG A 26 1.83 2.06 -12.00
CA ARG A 26 0.91 1.35 -11.12
C ARG A 26 -0.03 2.30 -10.40
N THR A 27 0.47 3.40 -9.87
CA THR A 27 -0.33 4.44 -9.22
C THR A 27 -1.36 5.02 -10.20
N LEU A 28 -0.94 5.35 -11.42
CA LEU A 28 -1.83 5.77 -12.51
C LEU A 28 -2.97 4.77 -12.76
N ILE A 29 -2.63 3.49 -12.92
CA ILE A 29 -3.61 2.42 -13.17
C ILE A 29 -4.56 2.25 -11.97
N GLY A 30 -4.02 2.25 -10.76
CA GLY A 30 -4.80 2.11 -9.53
C GLY A 30 -5.81 3.23 -9.34
N LEU A 31 -5.41 4.47 -9.63
CA LEU A 31 -6.27 5.64 -9.49
C LEU A 31 -7.37 5.70 -10.55
N TYR A 32 -7.03 5.44 -11.82
CA TYR A 32 -7.89 5.88 -12.91
C TYR A 32 -8.56 4.75 -13.71
N LEU A 33 -8.02 3.53 -13.75
CA LEU A 33 -8.64 2.49 -14.58
C LEU A 33 -10.08 2.15 -14.15
N ARG A 34 -10.36 2.10 -12.85
CA ARG A 34 -11.72 1.84 -12.35
C ARG A 34 -12.69 2.97 -12.70
N PRO A 35 -12.39 4.26 -12.44
CA PRO A 35 -13.23 5.38 -12.86
C PRO A 35 -13.44 5.49 -14.38
N LEU A 36 -12.54 4.93 -15.20
CA LEU A 36 -12.66 4.85 -16.66
C LEU A 36 -13.43 3.61 -17.14
N GLY A 37 -14.12 2.90 -16.26
CA GLY A 37 -14.85 1.69 -16.63
C GLY A 37 -13.96 0.46 -16.83
N GLY A 38 -12.77 0.45 -16.26
CA GLY A 38 -11.86 -0.68 -16.21
C GLY A 38 -11.04 -0.92 -17.47
N TRP A 39 -11.08 -0.03 -18.48
CA TRP A 39 -10.34 -0.16 -19.73
C TRP A 39 -9.70 1.17 -20.15
N ILE A 40 -8.56 1.07 -20.84
CA ILE A 40 -7.85 2.21 -21.45
C ILE A 40 -7.14 1.77 -22.71
N SER A 41 -7.07 2.65 -23.73
CA SER A 41 -6.27 2.37 -24.91
C SER A 41 -4.76 2.37 -24.59
N ALA A 42 -3.99 1.63 -25.35
CA ALA A 42 -2.52 1.63 -25.20
C ALA A 42 -1.91 3.00 -25.55
N ALA A 43 -2.53 3.75 -26.46
CA ALA A 43 -2.10 5.09 -26.84
C ALA A 43 -2.32 6.08 -25.70
N ASP A 44 -3.52 6.10 -25.10
CA ASP A 44 -3.87 7.02 -24.02
C ASP A 44 -3.05 6.72 -22.76
N LEU A 45 -2.85 5.44 -22.45
CA LEU A 45 -2.01 5.06 -21.30
C LEU A 45 -0.55 5.54 -21.47
N VAL A 46 -0.01 5.51 -22.70
CA VAL A 46 1.32 6.06 -23.01
C VAL A 46 1.31 7.59 -22.99
N ALA A 47 0.23 8.24 -23.44
CA ALA A 47 0.09 9.69 -23.37
C ALA A 47 0.05 10.17 -21.91
N LEU A 48 -0.80 9.57 -21.06
CA LEU A 48 -0.83 9.88 -19.62
C LEU A 48 0.51 9.61 -18.93
N ALA A 49 1.24 8.57 -19.35
CA ALA A 49 2.60 8.32 -18.85
C ALA A 49 3.58 9.42 -19.26
N ALA A 50 3.43 9.98 -20.48
CA ALA A 50 4.27 11.09 -20.92
C ALA A 50 4.04 12.36 -20.09
N ASP A 51 2.80 12.64 -19.70
CA ASP A 51 2.46 13.76 -18.80
C ASP A 51 3.09 13.60 -17.38
N LEU A 52 3.41 12.35 -16.99
CA LEU A 52 4.18 12.05 -15.78
C LEU A 52 5.71 12.13 -15.98
N GLY A 53 6.17 12.59 -17.16
CA GLY A 53 7.58 12.63 -17.51
C GLY A 53 8.18 11.27 -17.86
N ILE A 54 7.37 10.25 -18.17
CA ILE A 54 7.83 8.91 -18.53
C ILE A 54 7.88 8.79 -20.07
N PRO A 55 9.07 8.67 -20.69
CA PRO A 55 9.17 8.51 -22.13
C PRO A 55 8.46 7.25 -22.65
N ALA A 56 7.99 7.28 -23.91
CA ALA A 56 7.15 6.21 -24.48
C ALA A 56 7.78 4.80 -24.42
N ALA A 57 9.10 4.66 -24.60
CA ALA A 57 9.75 3.36 -24.56
C ALA A 57 9.79 2.76 -23.13
N PRO A 58 10.25 3.47 -22.08
CA PRO A 58 10.08 3.05 -20.69
C PRO A 58 8.62 2.79 -20.29
N ALA A 59 7.67 3.61 -20.74
CA ALA A 59 6.25 3.40 -20.46
C ALA A 59 5.76 2.06 -21.01
N ARG A 60 6.02 1.75 -22.29
CA ARG A 60 5.66 0.47 -22.89
C ARG A 60 6.29 -0.73 -22.16
N THR A 61 7.56 -0.60 -21.75
CA THR A 61 8.24 -1.65 -20.99
C THR A 61 7.59 -1.85 -19.61
N GLY A 62 7.26 -0.76 -18.91
CA GLY A 62 6.57 -0.81 -17.64
C GLY A 62 5.17 -1.44 -17.75
N ILE A 63 4.40 -1.04 -18.74
CA ILE A 63 3.07 -1.61 -19.03
C ILE A 63 3.17 -3.12 -19.33
N ALA A 64 4.17 -3.56 -20.13
CA ALA A 64 4.40 -4.97 -20.39
C ALA A 64 4.68 -5.77 -19.11
N ARG A 65 5.46 -5.21 -18.18
CA ARG A 65 5.71 -5.82 -16.85
C ARG A 65 4.45 -5.92 -16.00
N LEU A 66 3.61 -4.86 -15.98
CA LEU A 66 2.34 -4.89 -15.25
C LEU A 66 1.37 -5.93 -15.84
N LYS A 67 1.38 -6.11 -17.16
CA LYS A 67 0.66 -7.21 -17.83
C LYS A 67 1.21 -8.58 -17.40
N GLN A 68 2.52 -8.78 -17.39
CA GLN A 68 3.14 -10.03 -16.94
C GLN A 68 2.82 -10.34 -15.47
N LYS A 69 2.72 -9.32 -14.61
CA LYS A 69 2.31 -9.45 -13.22
C LYS A 69 0.79 -9.65 -13.03
N GLY A 70 0.00 -9.67 -14.11
CA GLY A 70 -1.43 -9.92 -14.03
C GLY A 70 -2.27 -8.74 -13.53
N LEU A 71 -1.72 -7.51 -13.48
CA LEU A 71 -2.48 -6.31 -13.18
C LEU A 71 -3.35 -5.88 -14.36
N LEU A 72 -2.81 -5.99 -15.56
CA LEU A 72 -3.46 -5.64 -16.82
C LEU A 72 -3.65 -6.88 -17.70
N LEU A 73 -4.79 -6.95 -18.37
CA LEU A 73 -5.08 -7.94 -19.40
C LEU A 73 -5.25 -7.23 -20.75
N PRO A 74 -4.66 -7.75 -21.85
CA PRO A 74 -4.86 -7.15 -23.17
C PRO A 74 -6.31 -7.31 -23.59
N GLU A 75 -6.90 -6.24 -24.08
CA GLU A 75 -8.26 -6.23 -24.61
C GLU A 75 -8.35 -5.24 -25.77
N ARG A 76 -8.93 -5.68 -26.89
CA ARG A 76 -9.22 -4.81 -28.03
C ARG A 76 -10.70 -4.42 -27.98
N ARG A 77 -10.96 -3.13 -27.99
CA ARG A 77 -12.27 -2.51 -28.27
C ARG A 77 -12.15 -1.76 -29.60
N ASP A 78 -12.45 -0.48 -29.63
CA ASP A 78 -12.23 0.37 -30.80
C ASP A 78 -10.74 0.53 -31.12
N ALA A 79 -9.89 0.40 -30.11
CA ALA A 79 -8.43 0.40 -30.20
C ALA A 79 -7.80 -0.77 -29.43
N VAL A 80 -6.51 -1.02 -29.67
CA VAL A 80 -5.72 -1.93 -28.84
C VAL A 80 -5.50 -1.28 -27.48
N GLY A 81 -5.82 -1.99 -26.41
CA GLY A 81 -5.74 -1.47 -25.05
C GLY A 81 -5.61 -2.54 -23.99
N TYR A 82 -5.89 -2.14 -22.78
CA TYR A 82 -5.79 -2.97 -21.60
C TYR A 82 -7.02 -2.80 -20.70
N ARG A 83 -7.48 -3.90 -20.15
CA ARG A 83 -8.44 -3.88 -19.05
C ARG A 83 -7.76 -4.21 -17.73
N LEU A 84 -8.33 -3.71 -16.65
CA LEU A 84 -7.91 -4.11 -15.31
C LEU A 84 -8.23 -5.60 -15.08
N SER A 85 -7.28 -6.34 -14.53
CA SER A 85 -7.52 -7.72 -14.16
C SER A 85 -8.52 -7.80 -12.98
N PRO A 86 -9.58 -8.62 -13.07
CA PRO A 86 -10.48 -8.84 -11.93
C PRO A 86 -9.74 -9.34 -10.67
N ALA A 87 -8.67 -10.12 -10.84
CA ALA A 87 -7.85 -10.61 -9.73
C ALA A 87 -7.08 -9.48 -9.00
N ALA A 88 -6.90 -8.32 -9.63
CA ALA A 88 -6.24 -7.17 -9.02
C ALA A 88 -7.20 -6.29 -8.20
N VAL A 89 -8.52 -6.42 -8.37
CA VAL A 89 -9.51 -5.56 -7.71
C VAL A 89 -9.41 -5.63 -6.18
N PRO A 90 -9.36 -6.82 -5.53
CA PRO A 90 -9.26 -6.88 -4.07
C PRO A 90 -8.01 -6.20 -3.51
N MET A 91 -6.87 -6.28 -4.23
CA MET A 91 -5.64 -5.59 -3.85
C MET A 91 -5.81 -4.06 -3.94
N LEU A 92 -6.42 -3.54 -5.02
CA LEU A 92 -6.66 -2.11 -5.17
C LEU A 92 -7.63 -1.58 -4.11
N GLU A 93 -8.67 -2.33 -3.75
CA GLU A 93 -9.60 -1.98 -2.69
C GLU A 93 -8.93 -1.94 -1.31
N ARG A 94 -7.99 -2.85 -1.02
CA ARG A 94 -7.15 -2.75 0.17
C ARG A 94 -6.29 -1.49 0.14
N GLY A 95 -5.68 -1.21 -1.02
CA GLY A 95 -4.90 0.01 -1.25
C GLY A 95 -5.72 1.26 -0.97
N ASP A 96 -6.93 1.35 -1.48
CA ASP A 96 -7.81 2.50 -1.26
C ASP A 96 -8.11 2.73 0.23
N ARG A 97 -8.42 1.66 0.97
CA ARG A 97 -8.66 1.77 2.41
C ARG A 97 -7.43 2.30 3.15
N ARG A 98 -6.26 1.79 2.81
CA ARG A 98 -5.00 2.21 3.45
C ARG A 98 -4.59 3.62 3.08
N ILE A 99 -4.62 3.95 1.80
CA ILE A 99 -4.11 5.21 1.26
C ILE A 99 -5.02 6.38 1.64
N PHE A 100 -6.35 6.20 1.50
CA PHE A 100 -7.32 7.28 1.63
C PHE A 100 -8.09 7.28 2.96
N ARG A 101 -7.97 6.24 3.77
CA ARG A 101 -8.67 6.10 5.05
C ARG A 101 -7.71 5.64 6.14
N MET A 102 -6.57 6.30 6.23
CA MET A 102 -5.63 6.04 7.31
C MET A 102 -6.36 6.21 8.66
N GLN A 103 -6.20 5.20 9.52
CA GLN A 103 -6.78 5.21 10.87
C GLN A 103 -5.63 5.36 11.86
N GLU A 104 -5.78 6.31 12.79
CA GLU A 104 -4.93 6.44 13.97
C GLU A 104 -5.68 5.83 15.15
N MET A 105 -4.98 5.11 16.01
CA MET A 105 -5.55 4.54 17.23
C MET A 105 -5.77 5.63 18.28
N ALA A 106 -6.91 5.56 18.96
CA ALA A 106 -7.07 6.17 20.26
C ALA A 106 -6.39 5.30 21.33
N ASP A 107 -6.14 5.86 22.51
CA ASP A 107 -5.43 5.16 23.59
C ASP A 107 -6.21 3.94 24.14
N ASP A 108 -7.53 3.90 23.96
CA ASP A 108 -8.43 2.84 24.38
C ASP A 108 -8.87 1.88 23.27
N ASP A 109 -8.36 2.07 22.05
CA ASP A 109 -8.65 1.17 20.94
C ASP A 109 -8.06 -0.22 21.15
N PRO A 110 -8.75 -1.28 20.68
CA PRO A 110 -8.30 -2.65 20.89
C PRO A 110 -7.07 -2.97 20.02
N TRP A 111 -6.28 -3.93 20.50
CA TRP A 111 -5.14 -4.50 19.82
C TRP A 111 -5.43 -5.91 19.29
N CYS A 112 -4.80 -6.28 18.19
CA CYS A 112 -4.75 -7.66 17.71
C CYS A 112 -3.34 -8.22 17.92
N LEU A 113 -3.28 -9.35 18.63
CA LEU A 113 -2.05 -10.13 18.82
C LEU A 113 -2.09 -11.33 17.89
N VAL A 114 -1.00 -11.59 17.18
CA VAL A 114 -0.82 -12.74 16.29
C VAL A 114 0.29 -13.62 16.86
N SER A 115 -0.10 -14.73 17.48
CA SER A 115 0.84 -15.75 17.96
C SER A 115 0.91 -16.91 16.97
N PHE A 116 2.11 -17.37 16.61
CA PHE A 116 2.24 -18.49 15.69
C PHE A 116 3.45 -19.37 16.01
N SER A 117 3.29 -20.67 15.71
CA SER A 117 4.34 -21.68 15.80
C SER A 117 4.38 -22.50 14.52
N ILE A 118 5.15 -22.04 13.55
CA ILE A 118 5.29 -22.67 12.24
C ILE A 118 6.48 -23.61 12.23
N PRO A 119 6.34 -24.92 11.91
CA PRO A 119 7.41 -25.89 11.93
C PRO A 119 8.51 -25.56 10.91
N GLU A 120 9.71 -26.11 11.12
CA GLU A 120 10.85 -25.88 10.22
C GLU A 120 10.58 -26.40 8.80
N SER A 121 9.78 -27.45 8.65
CA SER A 121 9.34 -27.96 7.34
C SER A 121 8.52 -26.95 6.51
N ALA A 122 7.97 -25.91 7.16
CA ALA A 122 7.24 -24.80 6.53
C ALA A 122 7.95 -23.45 6.69
N ARG A 123 9.28 -23.43 6.75
CA ARG A 123 10.10 -22.20 6.94
C ARG A 123 9.78 -21.10 5.93
N SER A 124 9.50 -21.46 4.67
CA SER A 124 9.13 -20.49 3.64
C SER A 124 7.85 -19.73 3.98
N VAL A 125 6.84 -20.43 4.52
CA VAL A 125 5.57 -19.84 4.98
C VAL A 125 5.83 -18.90 6.16
N ARG A 126 6.67 -19.32 7.13
CA ARG A 126 7.05 -18.49 8.27
C ARG A 126 7.74 -17.19 7.83
N HIS A 127 8.64 -17.25 6.86
CA HIS A 127 9.30 -16.07 6.32
C HIS A 127 8.33 -15.13 5.60
N GLN A 128 7.43 -15.68 4.78
CA GLN A 128 6.39 -14.91 4.09
C GLN A 128 5.41 -14.26 5.09
N LEU A 129 4.99 -14.99 6.14
CA LEU A 129 4.10 -14.45 7.17
C LEU A 129 4.74 -13.23 7.88
N ARG A 130 5.98 -13.36 8.35
CA ARG A 130 6.69 -12.26 9.01
C ARG A 130 6.81 -11.05 8.10
N ARG A 131 7.19 -11.25 6.83
CA ARG A 131 7.29 -10.17 5.85
C ARG A 131 5.95 -9.46 5.65
N ARG A 132 4.85 -10.22 5.51
CA ARG A 132 3.53 -9.64 5.29
C ARG A 132 2.96 -8.97 6.53
N LEU A 133 3.18 -9.50 7.73
CA LEU A 133 2.80 -8.83 8.97
C LEU A 133 3.55 -7.50 9.13
N HIS A 134 4.83 -7.49 8.83
CA HIS A 134 5.61 -6.24 8.80
C HIS A 134 5.04 -5.23 7.79
N TRP A 135 4.61 -5.68 6.62
CA TRP A 135 4.02 -4.81 5.59
C TRP A 135 2.65 -4.24 5.94
N ILE A 136 1.94 -4.80 6.88
CA ILE A 136 0.72 -4.18 7.40
C ILE A 136 0.98 -3.30 8.64
N GLY A 137 2.25 -3.06 8.97
CA GLY A 137 2.64 -2.25 10.11
C GLY A 137 2.59 -2.97 11.47
N ALA A 138 2.55 -4.30 11.50
CA ALA A 138 2.57 -5.03 12.75
C ALA A 138 3.96 -4.97 13.42
N GLY A 139 3.98 -4.73 14.74
CA GLY A 139 5.17 -4.73 15.57
C GLY A 139 5.56 -6.12 16.05
N VAL A 140 6.83 -6.29 16.40
CA VAL A 140 7.41 -7.57 16.83
C VAL A 140 7.60 -7.57 18.33
N VAL A 141 6.68 -8.20 19.07
CA VAL A 141 6.82 -8.37 20.53
C VAL A 141 7.87 -9.45 20.85
N SER A 142 7.83 -10.56 20.09
CA SER A 142 8.83 -11.63 20.14
C SER A 142 8.87 -12.38 18.79
N PRO A 143 9.80 -13.29 18.56
CA PRO A 143 9.90 -14.03 17.29
C PRO A 143 8.62 -14.76 16.86
N ALA A 144 7.74 -15.08 17.82
CA ALA A 144 6.49 -15.82 17.59
C ALA A 144 5.24 -15.05 18.01
N LEU A 145 5.37 -13.80 18.44
CA LEU A 145 4.27 -12.95 18.88
C LEU A 145 4.38 -11.56 18.25
N TRP A 146 3.38 -11.21 17.47
CA TRP A 146 3.28 -9.92 16.80
C TRP A 146 2.06 -9.17 17.31
N ILE A 147 2.08 -7.85 17.22
CA ILE A 147 1.01 -6.95 17.67
C ILE A 147 0.69 -5.94 16.58
N CYS A 148 -0.58 -5.67 16.39
CA CYS A 148 -1.04 -4.58 15.52
C CYS A 148 -2.33 -3.95 16.08
N PRO A 149 -2.68 -2.74 15.63
CA PRO A 149 -3.99 -2.16 15.88
C PRO A 149 -5.13 -3.12 15.57
N GLY A 150 -6.20 -3.10 16.35
CA GLY A 150 -7.36 -3.97 16.17
C GLY A 150 -8.03 -3.82 14.79
N HIS A 151 -7.99 -2.62 14.21
CA HIS A 151 -8.53 -2.38 12.86
C HIS A 151 -7.78 -3.14 11.76
N LEU A 152 -6.54 -3.61 12.01
CA LEU A 152 -5.75 -4.43 11.09
C LEU A 152 -5.98 -5.95 11.23
N ARG A 153 -6.80 -6.36 12.21
CA ARG A 153 -7.11 -7.77 12.47
C ARG A 153 -7.54 -8.51 11.20
N ALA A 154 -8.48 -7.95 10.45
CA ALA A 154 -9.00 -8.58 9.23
C ALA A 154 -7.92 -8.80 8.16
N GLU A 155 -6.95 -7.89 8.06
CA GLU A 155 -5.82 -8.05 7.15
C GLU A 155 -4.84 -9.13 7.63
N ALA A 156 -4.60 -9.20 8.95
CA ALA A 156 -3.78 -10.27 9.53
C ALA A 156 -4.42 -11.65 9.31
N GLU A 157 -5.75 -11.77 9.47
CA GLU A 157 -6.50 -12.99 9.17
C GLU A 157 -6.38 -13.38 7.70
N GLN A 158 -6.59 -12.44 6.79
CA GLN A 158 -6.46 -12.67 5.35
C GLN A 158 -5.05 -13.16 4.97
N ILE A 159 -4.00 -12.57 5.55
CA ILE A 159 -2.61 -13.01 5.33
C ILE A 159 -2.42 -14.47 5.75
N LEU A 160 -2.95 -14.85 6.91
CA LEU A 160 -2.86 -16.22 7.43
C LEU A 160 -3.58 -17.22 6.52
N ASP A 161 -4.76 -16.86 6.02
CA ASP A 161 -5.55 -17.69 5.14
C ASP A 161 -4.89 -17.86 3.77
N GLU A 162 -4.43 -16.78 3.14
CA GLU A 162 -3.73 -16.81 1.86
C GLU A 162 -2.43 -17.63 1.90
N LEU A 163 -1.73 -17.65 3.04
CA LEU A 163 -0.53 -18.46 3.23
C LEU A 163 -0.80 -19.89 3.72
N GLY A 164 -2.07 -20.26 3.98
CA GLY A 164 -2.42 -21.51 4.61
C GLY A 164 -1.82 -21.69 6.01
N ALA A 165 -1.52 -20.55 6.68
CA ALA A 165 -0.84 -20.52 7.96
C ALA A 165 -1.79 -20.56 9.18
N ARG A 166 -3.10 -20.46 8.96
CA ARG A 166 -4.12 -20.37 10.02
C ARG A 166 -4.01 -21.51 11.06
N ARG A 167 -3.69 -22.71 10.64
CA ARG A 167 -3.52 -23.89 11.52
C ARG A 167 -2.35 -23.78 12.52
N TRP A 168 -1.44 -22.84 12.31
CA TRP A 168 -0.26 -22.63 13.14
C TRP A 168 -0.30 -21.31 13.90
N ALA A 169 -1.42 -20.55 13.78
CA ALA A 169 -1.56 -19.23 14.36
C ALA A 169 -2.83 -19.10 15.19
N THR A 170 -2.76 -18.30 16.24
CA THR A 170 -3.88 -17.87 17.06
C THR A 170 -3.87 -16.37 17.14
N LEU A 171 -5.02 -15.74 16.91
CA LEU A 171 -5.21 -14.31 17.10
C LEU A 171 -5.94 -14.08 18.43
N PHE A 172 -5.53 -13.02 19.11
CA PHE A 172 -6.15 -12.57 20.36
C PHE A 172 -6.56 -11.11 20.20
N ASP A 173 -7.69 -10.75 20.77
CA ASP A 173 -8.05 -9.35 21.01
C ASP A 173 -7.58 -8.96 22.42
N ALA A 174 -6.92 -7.82 22.53
CA ALA A 174 -6.44 -7.29 23.78
C ALA A 174 -6.88 -5.83 23.92
N SER A 175 -7.29 -5.43 25.11
CA SER A 175 -7.70 -4.05 25.40
C SER A 175 -6.49 -3.10 25.45
N ALA A 176 -5.39 -3.54 26.08
CA ALA A 176 -4.16 -2.77 26.17
C ALA A 176 -2.96 -3.71 26.41
N PRO A 177 -1.80 -3.45 25.85
CA PRO A 177 -0.56 -4.12 26.24
C PRO A 177 -0.09 -3.57 27.60
N ALA A 178 0.45 -4.46 28.45
CA ALA A 178 1.01 -4.12 29.75
C ALA A 178 2.50 -4.53 29.81
N PRO A 179 3.42 -3.74 29.21
CA PRO A 179 4.85 -4.02 29.27
C PRO A 179 5.41 -3.78 30.67
N ALA A 180 6.62 -4.29 30.94
CA ALA A 180 7.32 -4.03 32.19
C ALA A 180 7.72 -2.56 32.42
N GLY A 181 7.88 -1.80 31.31
CA GLY A 181 8.16 -0.36 31.29
C GLY A 181 6.97 0.46 30.77
N THR A 182 7.27 1.60 30.19
CA THR A 182 6.27 2.46 29.58
C THR A 182 5.82 1.93 28.21
N LEU A 183 4.64 2.36 27.75
CA LEU A 183 4.16 2.04 26.39
C LEU A 183 5.07 2.62 25.31
N ALA A 184 5.65 3.80 25.53
CA ALA A 184 6.59 4.42 24.57
C ALA A 184 7.89 3.60 24.44
N GLU A 185 8.46 3.08 25.53
CA GLU A 185 9.63 2.18 25.50
C GLU A 185 9.31 0.88 24.78
N ALA A 186 8.12 0.32 25.03
CA ALA A 186 7.66 -0.88 24.36
C ALA A 186 7.49 -0.65 22.85
N ALA A 187 6.88 0.46 22.45
CA ALA A 187 6.71 0.84 21.04
C ALA A 187 8.06 0.96 20.33
N ALA A 188 9.03 1.62 20.93
CA ALA A 188 10.40 1.76 20.39
C ALA A 188 11.13 0.41 20.23
N THR A 189 10.69 -0.63 20.98
CA THR A 189 11.24 -1.99 20.87
C THR A 189 10.50 -2.82 19.81
N TRP A 190 9.18 -2.64 19.69
CA TRP A 190 8.34 -3.44 18.80
C TRP A 190 8.30 -2.93 17.37
N TRP A 191 8.49 -1.62 17.16
CA TRP A 191 8.56 -0.95 15.86
C TRP A 191 9.87 -0.21 15.69
N ASP A 192 10.32 -0.08 14.46
CA ASP A 192 11.41 0.82 14.08
C ASP A 192 10.84 2.25 13.93
N LEU A 193 10.65 2.94 15.06
CA LEU A 193 10.07 4.28 15.08
C LEU A 193 10.96 5.31 14.36
N ASP A 194 12.28 5.10 14.32
CA ASP A 194 13.20 5.98 13.59
C ASP A 194 13.02 5.85 12.09
N ALA A 195 12.87 4.63 11.57
CA ALA A 195 12.57 4.41 10.16
C ALA A 195 11.20 4.97 9.76
N LEU A 196 10.18 4.82 10.62
CA LEU A 196 8.84 5.40 10.38
C LEU A 196 8.90 6.93 10.37
N ARG A 197 9.57 7.55 11.33
CA ARG A 197 9.81 9.00 11.39
C ARG A 197 10.50 9.48 10.11
N GLY A 198 11.60 8.83 9.72
CA GLY A 198 12.33 9.16 8.50
C GLY A 198 11.46 9.05 7.24
N GLY A 199 10.53 8.11 7.19
CA GLY A 199 9.55 7.99 6.12
C GLY A 199 8.63 9.21 6.01
N HIS A 200 8.07 9.67 7.14
CA HIS A 200 7.24 10.88 7.21
C HIS A 200 8.01 12.14 6.85
N GLU A 201 9.22 12.31 7.36
CA GLU A 201 10.09 13.45 7.06
C GLU A 201 10.47 13.49 5.58
N ALA A 202 10.83 12.34 4.99
CA ALA A 202 11.12 12.23 3.56
C ALA A 202 9.88 12.55 2.70
N PHE A 203 8.69 12.11 3.10
CA PHE A 203 7.45 12.49 2.44
C PHE A 203 7.23 13.99 2.48
N GLN A 204 7.28 14.62 3.66
CA GLN A 204 7.12 16.08 3.81
C GLN A 204 8.13 16.86 2.97
N ALA A 205 9.42 16.50 3.02
CA ALA A 205 10.45 17.11 2.20
C ALA A 205 10.18 16.99 0.71
N SER A 206 9.59 15.86 0.28
CA SER A 206 9.28 15.60 -1.12
C SER A 206 8.15 16.47 -1.69
N LEU A 207 7.31 17.07 -0.85
CA LEU A 207 6.15 17.87 -1.29
C LEU A 207 6.58 19.15 -2.05
N THR A 208 7.75 19.70 -1.75
CA THR A 208 8.29 20.88 -2.42
C THR A 208 8.71 20.63 -3.87
N ALA A 209 8.88 19.36 -4.26
CA ALA A 209 9.28 18.95 -5.60
C ALA A 209 8.13 18.31 -6.37
N LEU A 210 6.88 18.60 -6.00
CA LEU A 210 5.70 18.17 -6.78
C LEU A 210 5.53 19.09 -8.00
N PRO A 211 5.08 18.55 -9.15
CA PRO A 211 4.71 19.36 -10.32
C PRO A 211 3.61 20.38 -9.98
N GLU A 212 3.50 21.42 -10.80
CA GLU A 212 2.44 22.45 -10.65
C GLU A 212 1.10 21.99 -11.22
N GLU A 213 1.12 21.22 -12.33
CA GLU A 213 -0.09 20.72 -12.96
C GLU A 213 -0.79 19.66 -12.10
N PRO A 214 -2.11 19.75 -11.92
CA PRO A 214 -2.85 18.89 -11.00
C PRO A 214 -2.71 17.39 -11.26
N PHE A 215 -2.70 16.94 -12.52
CA PHE A 215 -2.63 15.51 -12.84
C PHE A 215 -1.29 14.88 -12.43
N PRO A 216 -0.13 15.35 -12.90
CA PRO A 216 1.14 14.80 -12.44
C PRO A 216 1.38 15.04 -10.95
N ALA A 217 0.96 16.19 -10.40
CA ALA A 217 1.08 16.47 -8.97
C ALA A 217 0.34 15.42 -8.14
N TYR A 218 -0.91 15.10 -8.50
CA TYR A 218 -1.72 14.13 -7.78
C TYR A 218 -1.15 12.71 -7.86
N VAL A 219 -0.74 12.27 -9.05
CA VAL A 219 -0.13 10.93 -9.21
C VAL A 219 1.16 10.82 -8.39
N HIS A 220 2.02 11.83 -8.42
CA HIS A 220 3.25 11.86 -7.62
C HIS A 220 2.97 11.92 -6.12
N LEU A 221 1.97 12.68 -5.68
CA LEU A 221 1.54 12.74 -4.29
C LEU A 221 1.13 11.35 -3.78
N ILE A 222 0.21 10.70 -4.51
CA ILE A 222 -0.26 9.36 -4.14
C ILE A 222 0.87 8.33 -4.17
N ASP A 223 1.73 8.38 -5.18
CA ASP A 223 2.86 7.45 -5.31
C ASP A 223 3.85 7.55 -4.14
N ARG A 224 4.10 8.75 -3.63
CA ARG A 224 4.96 8.98 -2.46
C ARG A 224 4.26 8.64 -1.15
N TRP A 225 2.99 8.99 -1.02
CA TRP A 225 2.21 8.76 0.18
C TRP A 225 1.88 7.28 0.43
N ARG A 226 1.50 6.54 -0.63
CA ARG A 226 0.94 5.19 -0.52
C ARG A 226 1.77 4.18 0.29
N VAL A 227 3.05 4.42 0.49
CA VAL A 227 3.93 3.52 1.26
C VAL A 227 3.75 3.71 2.76
N LEU A 228 3.57 4.95 3.21
CA LEU A 228 3.46 5.28 4.64
C LEU A 228 2.33 4.55 5.35
N PRO A 229 1.07 4.55 4.85
CA PRO A 229 -0.02 3.86 5.52
C PRO A 229 0.12 2.34 5.63
N TYR A 230 1.08 1.76 4.91
CA TYR A 230 1.39 0.34 5.04
C TYR A 230 2.45 0.08 6.12
N THR A 231 3.37 0.99 6.33
CA THR A 231 4.45 0.84 7.31
C THR A 231 4.09 1.43 8.67
N ASP A 232 3.41 2.59 8.67
CA ASP A 232 2.89 3.22 9.89
C ASP A 232 1.47 2.69 10.19
N PRO A 233 1.31 1.91 11.27
CA PRO A 233 0.01 1.34 11.62
C PRO A 233 -0.94 2.34 12.28
N GLY A 234 -0.52 3.60 12.51
CA GLY A 234 -1.29 4.60 13.24
C GLY A 234 -1.30 4.32 14.75
N LEU A 235 -0.13 4.21 15.36
CA LEU A 235 0.00 3.97 16.81
C LEU A 235 -0.63 5.11 17.63
N PRO A 236 -1.15 4.82 18.83
CA PRO A 236 -1.77 5.84 19.67
C PRO A 236 -0.73 6.85 20.18
N PRO A 237 -1.13 8.11 20.45
CA PRO A 237 -0.22 9.17 20.89
C PRO A 237 0.63 8.81 22.10
N ALA A 238 0.09 8.03 23.06
CA ALA A 238 0.81 7.59 24.24
C ALA A 238 2.03 6.69 23.95
N MET A 239 2.11 6.12 22.77
CA MET A 239 3.21 5.27 22.32
C MET A 239 4.24 6.01 21.46
N LEU A 240 3.96 7.24 21.06
CA LEU A 240 4.77 8.01 20.12
C LEU A 240 5.48 9.19 20.81
N PRO A 241 6.64 9.61 20.32
CA PRO A 241 7.27 10.87 20.75
C PRO A 241 6.33 12.06 20.51
N ALA A 242 6.39 13.07 21.42
CA ALA A 242 5.51 14.24 21.36
C ALA A 242 5.63 15.07 20.05
N ASP A 243 6.76 14.98 19.37
CA ASP A 243 7.04 15.66 18.10
C ASP A 243 6.81 14.75 16.87
N TRP A 244 6.00 13.71 17.00
CA TRP A 244 5.76 12.74 15.93
C TRP A 244 5.24 13.42 14.65
N PRO A 245 5.86 13.15 13.48
CA PRO A 245 5.53 13.86 12.24
C PRO A 245 4.29 13.32 11.50
N GLY A 246 3.71 12.19 11.94
CA GLY A 246 2.61 11.49 11.25
C GLY A 246 1.42 12.37 10.97
N GLY A 247 0.88 13.05 11.99
CA GLY A 247 -0.28 13.94 11.85
C GLY A 247 -0.06 15.04 10.80
N ARG A 248 1.11 15.70 10.82
CA ARG A 248 1.45 16.73 9.81
C ARG A 248 1.52 16.17 8.39
N SER A 249 2.02 14.94 8.25
CA SER A 249 2.07 14.26 6.95
C SER A 249 0.67 13.95 6.44
N PHE A 250 -0.21 13.45 7.32
CA PHE A 250 -1.60 13.15 6.98
C PHE A 250 -2.37 14.41 6.59
N GLU A 251 -2.27 15.48 7.35
CA GLU A 251 -2.91 16.78 7.05
C GLU A 251 -2.45 17.33 5.70
N ALA A 252 -1.14 17.28 5.43
CA ALA A 252 -0.58 17.74 4.15
C ALA A 252 -1.11 16.90 2.99
N PHE A 253 -1.12 15.57 3.14
CA PHE A 253 -1.67 14.64 2.15
C PHE A 253 -3.15 14.91 1.91
N ALA A 254 -3.99 14.98 2.94
CA ALA A 254 -5.43 15.17 2.83
C ALA A 254 -5.76 16.48 2.12
N ARG A 255 -5.10 17.58 2.49
CA ARG A 255 -5.29 18.90 1.88
C ARG A 255 -4.93 18.91 0.40
N LEU A 256 -3.76 18.35 0.02
CA LEU A 256 -3.30 18.33 -1.37
C LEU A 256 -4.12 17.35 -2.21
N SER A 257 -4.48 16.20 -1.66
CA SER A 257 -5.35 15.21 -2.32
C SER A 257 -6.69 15.83 -2.67
N ALA A 258 -7.34 16.50 -1.72
CA ALA A 258 -8.62 17.18 -1.95
C ALA A 258 -8.54 18.29 -3.02
N ALA A 259 -7.41 18.99 -3.10
CA ALA A 259 -7.21 20.05 -4.10
C ALA A 259 -7.03 19.51 -5.52
N TRP A 260 -6.39 18.37 -5.70
CA TRP A 260 -5.98 17.89 -7.02
C TRP A 260 -6.79 16.72 -7.59
N GLU A 261 -7.52 15.97 -6.77
CA GLU A 261 -8.25 14.78 -7.22
C GLU A 261 -9.20 15.06 -8.40
N ALA A 262 -10.09 16.04 -8.25
CA ALA A 262 -11.09 16.35 -9.28
C ALA A 262 -10.47 16.91 -10.57
N PRO A 263 -9.55 17.92 -10.54
CA PRO A 263 -8.91 18.41 -11.76
C PRO A 263 -8.02 17.36 -12.42
N ALA A 264 -7.35 16.49 -11.66
CA ALA A 264 -6.56 15.37 -12.20
C ALA A 264 -7.44 14.36 -12.95
N LEU A 265 -8.60 14.00 -12.38
CA LEU A 265 -9.56 13.12 -13.05
C LEU A 265 -10.13 13.76 -14.33
N ALA A 266 -10.40 15.07 -14.31
CA ALA A 266 -10.86 15.80 -15.50
C ALA A 266 -9.83 15.75 -16.64
N HIS A 267 -8.53 15.93 -16.33
CA HIS A 267 -7.45 15.78 -17.30
C HIS A 267 -7.42 14.37 -17.92
N VAL A 268 -7.49 13.33 -17.08
CA VAL A 268 -7.48 11.94 -17.56
C VAL A 268 -8.65 11.67 -18.49
N ARG A 269 -9.85 12.14 -18.16
CA ARG A 269 -11.04 12.00 -19.02
C ARG A 269 -10.89 12.73 -20.35
N ALA A 270 -10.26 13.91 -20.37
CA ALA A 270 -9.99 14.65 -21.59
C ALA A 270 -9.00 13.93 -22.52
N VAL A 271 -8.00 13.23 -21.97
CA VAL A 271 -7.04 12.45 -22.76
C VAL A 271 -7.66 11.15 -23.29
N THR A 272 -8.62 10.57 -22.57
CA THR A 272 -9.23 9.27 -22.91
C THR A 272 -10.60 9.37 -23.59
N ALA A 273 -11.05 10.58 -23.92
CA ALA A 273 -12.28 10.84 -24.68
C ALA A 273 -12.04 10.59 -26.19
#